data_33cadad260d74bc2b1e89d4c0c4ebbfb
#
_entry.id   33cadad260d74bc2b1e89d4c0c4ebbfb
#
_cell.length_a   1.000
_cell.length_b   1.000
_cell.length_c   1.000
_cell.angle_alpha   90.00
_cell.angle_beta   90.00
_cell.angle_gamma   90.00
#
_symmetry.space_group_name_H-M   'P 1'
#
loop_
_entity.id
_entity.type
_entity.pdbx_description
1 polymer ?
#
loop_
_entity_poly.entity_id
_entity_poly.type
_entity_poly.pdbx_seq_one_letter_code
_entity_poly.pdbx_strand_id
1 'polypeptide(L)'
;MQTGEYQPAKSVIRVSPFEGHTSYAPYTCVQCAEGWCMTACPVGAITINAAGAKDVVDDRCVGCKLCTIACPYGTMFYDPATRKAFKCNLCGGDPACAHACPTAAITYEDVATSDWLAEFAAERTQRLLVGAR
;
A
#
# COMPACT_ATOMS: atom_id res chain seq x y z
N MET A 1 -6.99 -8.92 -0.54
CA MET A 1 -7.35 -10.12 -1.31
C MET A 1 -7.25 -11.32 -0.39
N GLN A 2 -8.37 -11.80 0.09
CA GLN A 2 -8.43 -12.99 0.93
C GLN A 2 -8.56 -14.19 -0.01
N THR A 3 -7.44 -14.87 -0.27
CA THR A 3 -7.40 -15.98 -1.22
C THR A 3 -7.88 -17.31 -0.63
N GLY A 4 -8.11 -17.35 0.70
CA GLY A 4 -8.41 -18.60 1.42
C GLY A 4 -7.24 -19.59 1.51
N GLU A 5 -6.09 -19.24 0.92
CA GLU A 5 -4.89 -20.07 0.92
C GLU A 5 -3.70 -19.31 1.52
N TYR A 6 -2.86 -20.04 2.25
CA TYR A 6 -1.60 -19.51 2.74
C TYR A 6 -0.57 -19.40 1.60
N GLN A 7 -0.43 -18.20 1.04
CA GLN A 7 0.49 -17.93 -0.07
C GLN A 7 1.35 -16.69 0.23
N PRO A 8 2.51 -16.84 0.87
CA PRO A 8 3.40 -15.71 1.19
C PRO A 8 3.81 -14.90 -0.05
N ALA A 9 3.92 -15.53 -1.21
CA ALA A 9 4.25 -14.86 -2.47
C ALA A 9 3.19 -13.84 -2.91
N LYS A 10 1.94 -14.02 -2.50
CA LYS A 10 0.82 -13.10 -2.77
C LYS A 10 0.56 -12.10 -1.65
N SER A 11 1.40 -12.09 -0.61
CA SER A 11 1.28 -11.08 0.44
C SER A 11 1.53 -9.68 -0.12
N VAL A 12 0.65 -8.74 0.20
CA VAL A 12 0.80 -7.31 -0.14
C VAL A 12 1.60 -6.54 0.92
N ILE A 13 1.93 -7.20 2.03
CA ILE A 13 2.88 -6.70 3.03
C ILE A 13 4.18 -7.46 2.81
N ARG A 14 5.27 -6.74 2.64
CA ARG A 14 6.62 -7.29 2.55
C ARG A 14 7.42 -6.87 3.76
N VAL A 15 8.30 -7.74 4.21
CA VAL A 15 9.21 -7.46 5.33
C VAL A 15 10.63 -7.59 4.80
N SER A 16 11.40 -6.52 4.92
CA SER A 16 12.81 -6.49 4.51
C SER A 16 13.72 -6.37 5.73
N PRO A 17 14.75 -7.20 5.83
CA PRO A 17 15.79 -7.02 6.84
C PRO A 17 16.63 -5.79 6.50
N PHE A 18 17.07 -5.06 7.51
CA PHE A 18 18.14 -4.08 7.35
C PHE A 18 19.50 -4.77 7.45
N GLU A 19 20.36 -4.57 6.47
CA GLU A 19 21.71 -5.11 6.49
C GLU A 19 22.48 -4.59 7.72
N GLY A 20 23.08 -5.53 8.46
CA GLY A 20 23.85 -5.22 9.67
C GLY A 20 23.04 -4.91 10.93
N HIS A 21 21.71 -5.03 10.88
CA HIS A 21 20.83 -4.80 12.03
C HIS A 21 19.91 -5.99 12.27
N THR A 22 19.50 -6.18 13.51
CA THR A 22 18.48 -7.16 13.90
C THR A 22 17.05 -6.64 13.66
N SER A 23 16.92 -5.51 12.96
CA SER A 23 15.65 -4.82 12.72
C SER A 23 15.09 -5.17 11.35
N TYR A 24 13.77 -5.24 11.28
CA TYR A 24 13.00 -5.52 10.07
C TYR A 24 12.03 -4.37 9.78
N ALA A 25 11.89 -3.99 8.52
CA ALA A 25 10.90 -3.00 8.09
C ALA A 25 9.77 -3.68 7.31
N PRO A 26 8.54 -3.65 7.83
CA PRO A 26 7.37 -3.96 7.03
C PRO A 26 7.05 -2.79 6.10
N TYR A 27 6.67 -3.08 4.86
CA TYR A 27 6.17 -2.09 3.92
C TYR A 27 5.00 -2.63 3.13
N THR A 28 4.07 -1.76 2.85
CA THR A 28 2.86 -2.03 2.06
C THR A 28 2.50 -0.79 1.27
N CYS A 29 1.42 -0.84 0.50
CA CYS A 29 0.94 0.32 -0.23
C CYS A 29 0.50 1.44 0.72
N VAL A 30 1.08 2.63 0.54
CA VAL A 30 0.79 3.81 1.37
C VAL A 30 -0.44 4.60 0.87
N GLN A 31 -1.18 4.09 -0.09
CA GLN A 31 -2.41 4.72 -0.61
C GLN A 31 -2.23 6.20 -0.99
N CYS A 32 -1.16 6.53 -1.72
CA CYS A 32 -0.76 7.90 -2.08
C CYS A 32 -1.95 8.78 -2.45
N ALA A 33 -1.97 10.04 -2.03
CA ALA A 33 -3.01 11.00 -2.44
C ALA A 33 -3.05 11.10 -3.98
N GLU A 34 -1.90 11.30 -4.62
CA GLU A 34 -1.74 11.18 -6.06
C GLU A 34 -1.28 9.76 -6.42
N GLY A 35 -2.17 9.00 -7.02
CA GLY A 35 -1.89 7.61 -7.38
C GLY A 35 -1.11 7.47 -8.68
N TRP A 36 0.21 7.53 -8.64
CA TRP A 36 1.09 7.32 -9.81
C TRP A 36 0.76 6.05 -10.58
N CYS A 37 0.39 4.99 -9.86
CA CYS A 37 -0.07 3.75 -10.47
C CYS A 37 -1.39 3.92 -11.25
N MET A 38 -2.31 4.80 -10.79
CA MET A 38 -3.55 5.11 -11.50
C MET A 38 -3.25 5.90 -12.77
N THR A 39 -2.42 6.93 -12.67
CA THR A 39 -2.03 7.78 -13.80
C THR A 39 -1.31 6.99 -14.90
N ALA A 40 -0.47 6.04 -14.51
CA ALA A 40 0.27 5.19 -15.44
C ALA A 40 -0.58 4.07 -16.08
N CYS A 41 -1.79 3.83 -15.61
CA CYS A 41 -2.62 2.74 -16.12
C CYS A 41 -3.33 3.13 -17.42
N PRO A 42 -2.95 2.54 -18.59
CA PRO A 42 -3.50 2.96 -19.88
C PRO A 42 -4.96 2.58 -20.08
N VAL A 43 -5.44 1.62 -19.30
CA VAL A 43 -6.82 1.10 -19.39
C VAL A 43 -7.71 1.52 -18.21
N GLY A 44 -7.21 2.39 -17.33
CA GLY A 44 -7.97 2.85 -16.17
C GLY A 44 -8.43 1.72 -15.23
N ALA A 45 -7.63 0.66 -15.12
CA ALA A 45 -7.97 -0.48 -14.27
C ALA A 45 -7.78 -0.23 -12.77
N ILE A 46 -7.12 0.87 -12.38
CA ILE A 46 -6.91 1.21 -10.98
C ILE A 46 -7.90 2.33 -10.61
N THR A 47 -8.82 2.02 -9.72
CA THR A 47 -9.91 2.93 -9.31
C THR A 47 -9.93 3.09 -7.79
N ILE A 48 -10.69 4.04 -7.30
CA ILE A 48 -10.92 4.23 -5.87
C ILE A 48 -12.15 3.41 -5.48
N ASN A 49 -12.00 2.53 -4.50
CA ASN A 49 -13.08 1.70 -3.98
C ASN A 49 -13.93 2.46 -2.92
N ALA A 50 -14.98 1.83 -2.41
CA ALA A 50 -15.88 2.43 -1.42
C ALA A 50 -15.20 2.81 -0.10
N ALA A 51 -14.08 2.17 0.25
CA ALA A 51 -13.26 2.50 1.42
C ALA A 51 -12.22 3.60 1.13
N GLY A 52 -12.30 4.27 -0.01
CA GLY A 52 -11.34 5.30 -0.41
C GLY A 52 -9.97 4.75 -0.87
N ALA A 53 -9.79 3.45 -0.89
CA ALA A 53 -8.54 2.82 -1.29
C ALA A 53 -8.44 2.71 -2.82
N LYS A 54 -7.23 2.90 -3.34
CA LYS A 54 -6.92 2.59 -4.73
C LYS A 54 -6.83 1.08 -4.90
N ASP A 55 -7.65 0.52 -5.77
CA ASP A 55 -7.76 -0.92 -6.00
C ASP A 55 -7.68 -1.24 -7.49
N VAL A 56 -7.25 -2.45 -7.81
CA VAL A 56 -7.15 -2.95 -9.19
C VAL A 56 -8.42 -3.69 -9.54
N VAL A 57 -9.11 -3.24 -10.59
CA VAL A 57 -10.25 -3.94 -11.16
C VAL A 57 -9.72 -5.00 -12.12
N ASP A 58 -9.79 -6.26 -11.71
CA ASP A 58 -9.18 -7.38 -12.43
C ASP A 58 -9.69 -7.50 -13.87
N ASP A 59 -11.00 -7.30 -14.10
CA ASP A 59 -11.60 -7.40 -15.44
C ASP A 59 -11.06 -6.37 -16.43
N ARG A 60 -10.62 -5.22 -15.94
CA ARG A 60 -10.03 -4.16 -16.77
C ARG A 60 -8.52 -4.31 -16.92
N CYS A 61 -7.84 -4.98 -15.99
CA CYS A 61 -6.40 -5.11 -15.99
C CYS A 61 -5.93 -5.99 -17.15
N VAL A 62 -5.07 -5.45 -18.00
CA VAL A 62 -4.47 -6.16 -19.15
C VAL A 62 -3.08 -6.71 -18.84
N GLY A 63 -2.56 -6.53 -17.62
CA GLY A 63 -1.29 -7.08 -17.19
C GLY A 63 -0.05 -6.40 -17.81
N CYS A 64 -0.16 -5.16 -18.25
CA CYS A 64 0.93 -4.42 -18.90
C CYS A 64 2.11 -4.05 -17.99
N LYS A 65 1.96 -4.19 -16.67
CA LYS A 65 2.97 -3.91 -15.62
C LYS A 65 3.42 -2.45 -15.49
N LEU A 66 2.86 -1.49 -16.21
CA LEU A 66 3.26 -0.09 -16.10
C LEU A 66 3.10 0.46 -14.68
N CYS A 67 2.06 0.04 -13.98
CA CYS A 67 1.82 0.43 -12.59
C CYS A 67 2.91 -0.07 -11.62
N THR A 68 3.54 -1.21 -11.91
CA THR A 68 4.64 -1.74 -11.06
C THR A 68 5.91 -0.90 -11.23
N ILE A 69 6.15 -0.36 -12.41
CA ILE A 69 7.27 0.53 -12.70
C ILE A 69 7.03 1.94 -12.16
N ALA A 70 5.78 2.42 -12.27
CA ALA A 70 5.40 3.75 -11.83
C ALA A 70 5.33 3.91 -10.30
N CYS A 71 5.26 2.81 -9.55
CA CYS A 71 5.18 2.88 -8.09
C CYS A 71 6.55 3.18 -7.47
N PRO A 72 6.76 4.36 -6.84
CA PRO A 72 8.06 4.71 -6.26
C PRO A 72 8.42 3.88 -5.02
N TYR A 73 7.44 3.20 -4.43
CA TYR A 73 7.61 2.38 -3.21
C TYR A 73 7.71 0.88 -3.50
N GLY A 74 7.58 0.45 -4.76
CA GLY A 74 7.63 -0.97 -5.12
C GLY A 74 6.50 -1.82 -4.52
N THR A 75 5.36 -1.23 -4.17
CA THR A 75 4.22 -1.90 -3.51
C THR A 75 3.09 -2.28 -4.46
N MET A 76 3.34 -2.20 -5.75
CA MET A 76 2.51 -2.82 -6.79
C MET A 76 3.12 -4.14 -7.19
N PHE A 77 2.36 -5.20 -7.12
CA PHE A 77 2.80 -6.55 -7.44
C PHE A 77 2.12 -7.05 -8.72
N TYR A 78 2.68 -8.11 -9.28
CA TYR A 78 2.16 -8.78 -10.46
C TYR A 78 2.08 -10.28 -10.21
N ASP A 79 0.93 -10.87 -10.49
CA ASP A 79 0.74 -12.32 -10.42
C ASP A 79 0.90 -12.92 -11.82
N PRO A 80 1.95 -13.73 -12.07
CA PRO A 80 2.15 -14.36 -13.37
C PRO A 80 1.08 -15.38 -13.73
N ALA A 81 0.42 -15.99 -12.73
CA ALA A 81 -0.61 -17.02 -12.96
C ALA A 81 -1.89 -16.40 -13.53
N THR A 82 -2.34 -15.29 -12.93
CA THR A 82 -3.52 -14.55 -13.41
C THR A 82 -3.18 -13.50 -14.45
N ARG A 83 -1.91 -13.15 -14.60
CA ARG A 83 -1.40 -12.06 -15.41
C ARG A 83 -2.01 -10.70 -15.06
N LYS A 84 -2.31 -10.48 -13.78
CA LYS A 84 -2.90 -9.26 -13.26
C LYS A 84 -1.98 -8.57 -12.27
N ALA A 85 -2.07 -7.27 -12.19
CA ALA A 85 -1.45 -6.51 -11.11
C ALA A 85 -2.33 -6.57 -9.87
N PHE A 86 -1.70 -6.53 -8.69
CA PHE A 86 -2.41 -6.48 -7.41
C PHE A 86 -1.64 -5.64 -6.39
N LYS A 87 -2.36 -5.13 -5.42
CA LYS A 87 -1.82 -4.29 -4.34
C LYS A 87 -2.74 -4.34 -3.11
N CYS A 88 -2.33 -3.71 -2.03
CA CYS A 88 -3.20 -3.50 -0.88
C CYS A 88 -4.41 -2.64 -1.28
N ASN A 89 -5.60 -3.13 -1.00
CA ASN A 89 -6.88 -2.45 -1.24
C ASN A 89 -7.61 -2.10 0.07
N LEU A 90 -6.87 -2.13 1.20
CA LEU A 90 -7.39 -1.94 2.56
C LEU A 90 -8.49 -2.94 2.93
N CYS A 91 -8.56 -4.09 2.25
CA CYS A 91 -9.61 -5.12 2.41
C CYS A 91 -11.04 -4.56 2.35
N GLY A 92 -11.25 -3.47 1.59
CA GLY A 92 -12.54 -2.81 1.49
C GLY A 92 -12.97 -2.05 2.76
N GLY A 93 -12.04 -1.72 3.65
CA GLY A 93 -12.30 -1.02 4.91
C GLY A 93 -12.26 -1.91 6.17
N ASP A 94 -12.04 -3.24 5.99
CA ASP A 94 -11.92 -4.20 7.09
C ASP A 94 -10.54 -4.91 7.04
N PRO A 95 -9.47 -4.26 7.55
CA PRO A 95 -8.09 -4.67 7.34
C PRO A 95 -7.70 -5.93 8.12
N ALA A 96 -7.71 -7.08 7.46
CA ALA A 96 -7.35 -8.37 8.04
C ALA A 96 -5.97 -8.38 8.72
N CYS A 97 -5.01 -7.62 8.20
CA CYS A 97 -3.65 -7.52 8.77
C CYS A 97 -3.63 -6.82 10.14
N ALA A 98 -4.45 -5.79 10.33
CA ALA A 98 -4.59 -5.11 11.61
C ALA A 98 -5.28 -6.01 12.65
N HIS A 99 -6.35 -6.69 12.25
CA HIS A 99 -7.06 -7.64 13.11
C HIS A 99 -6.20 -8.84 13.54
N ALA A 100 -5.35 -9.32 12.64
CA ALA A 100 -4.48 -10.46 12.91
C ALA A 100 -3.20 -10.10 13.69
N CYS A 101 -2.90 -8.81 13.89
CA CYS A 101 -1.67 -8.39 14.54
C CYS A 101 -1.77 -8.50 16.07
N PRO A 102 -1.08 -9.45 16.72
CA PRO A 102 -1.24 -9.67 18.17
C PRO A 102 -0.62 -8.56 19.03
N THR A 103 0.29 -7.78 18.46
CA THR A 103 1.02 -6.70 19.13
C THR A 103 0.46 -5.32 18.81
N ALA A 104 -0.61 -5.23 17.99
CA ALA A 104 -1.15 -3.98 17.47
C ALA A 104 -0.09 -3.07 16.79
N ALA A 105 0.96 -3.70 16.21
CA ALA A 105 1.99 -2.97 15.47
C ALA A 105 1.48 -2.44 14.12
N ILE A 106 0.36 -2.95 13.65
CA ILE A 106 -0.35 -2.49 12.45
C ILE A 106 -1.70 -1.98 12.92
N THR A 107 -1.95 -0.70 12.71
CA THR A 107 -3.24 -0.05 12.98
C THR A 107 -3.89 0.38 11.67
N TYR A 108 -5.20 0.48 11.70
CA TYR A 108 -6.00 1.04 10.63
C TYR A 108 -6.86 2.17 11.18
N GLU A 109 -6.67 3.35 10.65
CA GLU A 109 -7.36 4.54 11.09
C GLU A 109 -7.86 5.35 9.90
N ASP A 110 -9.00 5.98 10.07
CA ASP A 110 -9.49 6.93 9.08
C ASP A 110 -8.67 8.22 9.17
N VAL A 111 -8.09 8.63 8.05
CA VAL A 111 -7.27 9.86 7.96
C VAL A 111 -8.04 11.09 8.41
N ALA A 112 -9.36 11.12 8.17
CA ALA A 112 -10.21 12.24 8.55
C ALA A 112 -10.41 12.36 10.08
N THR A 113 -10.17 11.28 10.83
CA THR A 113 -10.40 11.21 12.28
C THR A 113 -9.14 10.99 13.10
N SER A 114 -7.98 10.81 12.45
CA SER A 114 -6.75 10.52 13.18
C SER A 114 -5.94 11.78 13.48
N ASP A 115 -5.99 12.22 14.73
CA ASP A 115 -5.24 13.39 15.22
C ASP A 115 -3.72 13.20 15.08
N TRP A 116 -3.21 11.97 15.25
CA TRP A 116 -1.78 11.69 15.15
C TRP A 116 -1.20 11.91 13.74
N LEU A 117 -1.99 11.73 12.68
CA LEU A 117 -1.56 12.05 11.31
C LEU A 117 -1.36 13.54 11.11
N ALA A 118 -2.19 14.36 11.75
CA ALA A 118 -2.00 15.81 11.74
C ALA A 118 -0.73 16.21 12.52
N GLU A 119 -0.49 15.59 13.66
CA GLU A 119 0.74 15.80 14.46
C GLU A 119 1.98 15.33 13.72
N PHE A 120 1.94 14.14 13.12
CA PHE A 120 3.05 13.60 12.33
C PHE A 120 3.37 14.45 11.10
N ALA A 121 2.36 14.96 10.41
CA ALA A 121 2.53 15.86 9.27
C ALA A 121 3.14 17.19 9.71
N ALA A 122 2.69 17.74 10.84
CA ALA A 122 3.22 18.97 11.42
C ALA A 122 4.69 18.81 11.84
N GLU A 123 5.04 17.72 12.53
CA GLU A 123 6.40 17.42 12.96
C GLU A 123 7.34 17.24 11.76
N ARG A 124 6.91 16.52 10.72
CA ARG A 124 7.70 16.34 9.51
C ARG A 124 7.95 17.65 8.78
N THR A 125 6.94 18.49 8.68
CA THR A 125 7.05 19.82 8.07
C THR A 125 8.04 20.68 8.85
N GLN A 126 7.96 20.66 10.18
CA GLN A 126 8.86 21.41 11.04
C GLN A 126 10.32 20.96 10.92
N ARG A 127 10.57 19.65 10.83
CA ARG A 127 11.93 19.09 10.59
C ARG A 127 12.50 19.53 9.24
N LEU A 128 11.67 19.56 8.18
CA LEU A 128 12.11 20.03 6.87
C LEU A 128 12.46 21.52 6.88
N LEU A 129 11.72 22.34 7.62
CA LEU A 129 11.99 23.78 7.74
C LEU A 129 13.24 24.08 8.57
N VAL A 130 13.53 23.27 9.60
CA VAL A 130 14.72 23.44 10.46
C VAL A 130 16.00 22.95 9.75
N GLY A 131 15.89 21.89 8.92
CA GLY A 131 17.03 21.37 8.15
C GLY A 131 17.42 22.20 6.93
N ALA A 132 16.68 23.25 6.59
CA ALA A 132 16.93 24.14 5.45
C ALA A 132 17.69 25.42 5.81
N ARG A 133 18.35 25.45 7.00
CA ARG A 133 19.23 26.55 7.42
C ARG A 133 20.68 26.17 7.33
#